data_0f98ab16ecd80c75323c2c361dcf59e0
#
_entry.id   0f98ab16ecd80c75323c2c361dcf59e0
#
_cell.length_a   1.000
_cell.length_b   1.000
_cell.length_c   1.000
_cell.angle_alpha   90.00
_cell.angle_beta   90.00
_cell.angle_gamma   90.00
#
_symmetry.space_group_name_H-M   'P 1'
#
loop_
_entity.id
_entity.type
_entity.pdbx_description
1 polymer ?
#
loop_
_entity_poly.entity_id
_entity_poly.type
_entity_poly.pdbx_seq_one_letter_code
_entity_poly.pdbx_strand_id
1 'polypeptide(L)'
;MNSEIKEYFDLLLEACCAEDFSLRSAYRQLRELLEHLCRTQMADSSLQMTDLSAKLGLTVAEQNRLHTFRLTSNAVLNRQAEPSREQLLRDAKTLSFFVKRLTGEAVPAELYRLLPHADATYIAAPVAKERVRRMRVSFQYADENYLYVLPVDTVADEPLRVRYNVPQINDEFAETCGLLWRHAQVNLLDVAIDESGVLTPSFIILEPDYLLDISSLAECFREYGHHPANYLLARLQTPDNTRPLLLGNIANLFLDEWIHAEGEPDYLACMKKAFRSYPIELAACADLRDHEKEREFFADCKRHFDNIRQTVTKTFRESGYELDKTDAVLEPSYICEALGLQGRLDYMQRDMSFFIEMKSGKADEYTIRGKVEPKE
;
A
#
# COMPACT_ATOMS: atom_id res chain seq x y z
N MET A 1 6.78 -35.31 -7.34
CA MET A 1 6.50 -34.35 -6.25
C MET A 1 7.30 -34.75 -5.03
N ASN A 2 8.12 -33.88 -4.47
CA ASN A 2 8.89 -34.12 -3.26
C ASN A 2 7.92 -34.37 -2.09
N SER A 3 8.27 -35.25 -1.13
CA SER A 3 7.41 -35.60 0.02
C SER A 3 6.96 -34.37 0.81
N GLU A 4 7.85 -33.43 1.01
CA GLU A 4 7.60 -32.17 1.74
C GLU A 4 6.61 -31.25 1.01
N ILE A 5 6.73 -31.11 -0.31
CA ILE A 5 5.81 -30.30 -1.11
C ILE A 5 4.40 -30.90 -1.12
N LYS A 6 4.31 -32.23 -1.14
CA LYS A 6 3.03 -32.91 -1.02
C LYS A 6 2.35 -32.58 0.32
N GLU A 7 3.11 -32.58 1.40
CA GLU A 7 2.61 -32.25 2.73
C GLU A 7 2.02 -30.83 2.79
N TYR A 8 2.61 -29.83 2.13
CA TYR A 8 2.05 -28.49 2.06
C TYR A 8 0.68 -28.45 1.38
N PHE A 9 0.52 -29.17 0.28
CA PHE A 9 -0.77 -29.26 -0.41
C PHE A 9 -1.80 -30.09 0.35
N ASP A 10 -1.37 -31.12 1.08
CA ASP A 10 -2.25 -31.93 1.93
C ASP A 10 -2.79 -31.10 3.11
N LEU A 11 -1.97 -30.26 3.74
CA LEU A 11 -2.40 -29.29 4.77
C LEU A 11 -3.41 -28.28 4.24
N LEU A 12 -3.19 -27.74 3.03
CA LEU A 12 -4.12 -26.84 2.39
C LEU A 12 -5.45 -27.51 2.07
N LEU A 13 -5.41 -28.77 1.60
CA LEU A 13 -6.60 -29.57 1.31
C LEU A 13 -7.41 -29.83 2.60
N GLU A 14 -6.75 -30.22 3.69
CA GLU A 14 -7.37 -30.43 4.99
C GLU A 14 -8.04 -29.12 5.49
N ALA A 15 -7.36 -28.00 5.40
CA ALA A 15 -7.91 -26.71 5.79
C ALA A 15 -9.17 -26.33 4.94
N CYS A 16 -9.16 -26.60 3.64
CA CYS A 16 -10.31 -26.38 2.78
C CYS A 16 -11.52 -27.26 3.09
N CYS A 17 -11.29 -28.45 3.65
CA CYS A 17 -12.35 -29.38 4.09
C CYS A 17 -12.86 -29.12 5.51
N ALA A 18 -12.31 -28.12 6.23
CA ALA A 18 -12.69 -27.82 7.60
C ALA A 18 -14.19 -27.49 7.72
N GLU A 19 -14.85 -28.00 8.75
CA GLU A 19 -16.23 -27.65 9.08
C GLU A 19 -16.31 -26.29 9.78
N ASP A 20 -17.49 -25.65 9.77
CA ASP A 20 -17.66 -24.28 10.27
C ASP A 20 -17.18 -24.08 11.72
N PHE A 21 -17.35 -25.08 12.58
CA PHE A 21 -16.86 -25.02 13.97
C PHE A 21 -15.33 -25.14 14.09
N SER A 22 -14.64 -25.58 13.04
CA SER A 22 -13.18 -25.78 13.00
C SER A 22 -12.41 -24.73 12.18
N LEU A 23 -13.10 -23.74 11.60
CA LEU A 23 -12.49 -22.73 10.73
C LEU A 23 -11.34 -21.98 11.39
N ARG A 24 -11.44 -21.67 12.69
CA ARG A 24 -10.34 -21.00 13.42
C ARG A 24 -9.11 -21.90 13.56
N SER A 25 -9.28 -23.21 13.66
CA SER A 25 -8.18 -24.18 13.65
C SER A 25 -7.55 -24.25 12.27
N ALA A 26 -8.35 -24.24 11.21
CA ALA A 26 -7.87 -24.18 9.84
C ALA A 26 -7.03 -22.91 9.58
N TYR A 27 -7.49 -21.74 10.06
CA TYR A 27 -6.68 -20.51 9.98
C TYR A 27 -5.34 -20.61 10.70
N ARG A 28 -5.28 -21.32 11.84
CA ARG A 28 -4.01 -21.58 12.53
C ARG A 28 -3.07 -22.41 11.66
N GLN A 29 -3.56 -23.50 11.09
CA GLN A 29 -2.76 -24.35 10.18
C GLN A 29 -2.25 -23.57 8.96
N LEU A 30 -3.09 -22.78 8.32
CA LEU A 30 -2.70 -21.93 7.18
C LEU A 30 -1.65 -20.89 7.58
N ARG A 31 -1.77 -20.32 8.78
CA ARG A 31 -0.80 -19.35 9.30
C ARG A 31 0.56 -19.99 9.59
N GLU A 32 0.55 -21.14 10.23
CA GLU A 32 1.77 -21.93 10.52
C GLU A 32 2.46 -22.35 9.22
N LEU A 33 1.69 -22.74 8.20
CA LEU A 33 2.21 -23.05 6.87
C LEU A 33 2.91 -21.83 6.24
N LEU A 34 2.28 -20.66 6.24
CA LEU A 34 2.90 -19.43 5.71
C LEU A 34 4.21 -19.13 6.45
N GLU A 35 4.21 -19.19 7.78
CA GLU A 35 5.41 -18.91 8.58
C GLU A 35 6.52 -19.92 8.29
N HIS A 36 6.17 -21.20 8.13
CA HIS A 36 7.12 -22.23 7.78
C HIS A 36 7.73 -21.98 6.38
N LEU A 37 6.90 -21.69 5.37
CA LEU A 37 7.34 -21.37 4.01
C LEU A 37 8.25 -20.15 3.98
N CYS A 38 7.94 -19.12 4.76
CA CYS A 38 8.80 -17.95 4.88
C CYS A 38 10.15 -18.28 5.52
N ARG A 39 10.16 -19.08 6.60
CA ARG A 39 11.40 -19.47 7.30
C ARG A 39 12.32 -20.33 6.44
N THR A 40 11.77 -21.26 5.66
CA THR A 40 12.57 -22.12 4.77
C THR A 40 13.27 -21.37 3.65
N GLN A 41 12.73 -20.21 3.25
CA GLN A 41 13.30 -19.35 2.21
C GLN A 41 14.26 -18.29 2.74
N MET A 42 14.25 -18.04 4.04
CA MET A 42 15.08 -17.05 4.71
C MET A 42 16.22 -17.75 5.46
N ALA A 43 17.42 -17.72 4.89
CA ALA A 43 18.63 -18.23 5.56
C ALA A 43 19.01 -17.38 6.79
N ASP A 44 18.46 -16.16 6.90
CA ASP A 44 18.70 -15.22 7.97
C ASP A 44 17.35 -14.76 8.57
N SER A 45 17.18 -14.92 9.88
CA SER A 45 15.95 -14.57 10.61
C SER A 45 15.65 -13.07 10.67
N SER A 46 16.55 -12.22 10.13
CA SER A 46 16.40 -10.76 10.05
C SER A 46 15.71 -10.29 8.78
N LEU A 47 15.52 -11.16 7.77
CA LEU A 47 14.88 -10.80 6.50
C LEU A 47 13.35 -10.66 6.66
N GLN A 48 12.82 -9.57 6.10
CA GLN A 48 11.38 -9.28 6.13
C GLN A 48 10.65 -9.87 4.92
N MET A 49 9.30 -9.91 4.97
CA MET A 49 8.46 -10.38 3.86
C MET A 49 8.73 -9.59 2.55
N THR A 50 9.11 -8.33 2.63
CA THR A 50 9.51 -7.49 1.49
C THR A 50 10.74 -8.03 0.78
N ASP A 51 11.75 -8.51 1.54
CA ASP A 51 12.96 -9.07 0.98
C ASP A 51 12.70 -10.42 0.30
N LEU A 52 11.80 -11.22 0.90
CA LEU A 52 11.32 -12.47 0.31
C LEU A 52 10.55 -12.20 -0.99
N SER A 53 9.71 -11.18 -1.01
CA SER A 53 8.94 -10.78 -2.18
C SER A 53 9.85 -10.37 -3.35
N ALA A 54 10.88 -9.60 -3.09
CA ALA A 54 11.87 -9.21 -4.09
C ALA A 54 12.67 -10.43 -4.60
N LYS A 55 13.10 -11.32 -3.69
CA LYS A 55 13.85 -12.55 -4.03
C LYS A 55 13.04 -13.50 -4.92
N LEU A 56 11.74 -13.61 -4.68
CA LEU A 56 10.84 -14.50 -5.42
C LEU A 56 10.24 -13.84 -6.66
N GLY A 57 10.45 -12.54 -6.86
CA GLY A 57 9.84 -11.78 -7.94
C GLY A 57 8.31 -11.78 -7.87
N LEU A 58 7.75 -11.68 -6.65
CA LEU A 58 6.30 -11.60 -6.46
C LEU A 58 5.79 -10.29 -7.04
N THR A 59 4.67 -10.36 -7.74
CA THR A 59 3.94 -9.18 -8.17
C THR A 59 3.37 -8.43 -6.97
N VAL A 60 3.06 -7.14 -7.14
CA VAL A 60 2.43 -6.33 -6.08
C VAL A 60 1.10 -6.96 -5.63
N ALA A 61 0.32 -7.50 -6.56
CA ALA A 61 -0.93 -8.19 -6.27
C ALA A 61 -0.72 -9.45 -5.39
N GLU A 62 0.30 -10.26 -5.69
CA GLU A 62 0.65 -11.44 -4.87
C GLU A 62 1.09 -11.02 -3.46
N GLN A 63 1.90 -9.97 -3.35
CA GLN A 63 2.33 -9.42 -2.07
C GLN A 63 1.13 -8.93 -1.23
N ASN A 64 0.22 -8.16 -1.83
CA ASN A 64 -0.96 -7.64 -1.17
C ASN A 64 -1.88 -8.78 -0.71
N ARG A 65 -2.09 -9.83 -1.51
CA ARG A 65 -2.90 -10.99 -1.10
C ARG A 65 -2.29 -11.72 0.10
N LEU A 66 -0.98 -11.95 0.11
CA LEU A 66 -0.29 -12.55 1.26
C LEU A 66 -0.35 -11.65 2.49
N HIS A 67 -0.24 -10.34 2.32
CA HIS A 67 -0.39 -9.38 3.41
C HIS A 67 -1.82 -9.39 3.97
N THR A 68 -2.83 -9.35 3.08
CA THR A 68 -4.25 -9.44 3.47
C THR A 68 -4.52 -10.74 4.23
N PHE A 69 -4.05 -11.88 3.72
CA PHE A 69 -4.16 -13.16 4.44
C PHE A 69 -3.54 -13.07 5.85
N ARG A 70 -2.35 -12.46 5.99
CA ARG A 70 -1.70 -12.28 7.28
C ARG A 70 -2.57 -11.47 8.26
N LEU A 71 -3.17 -10.39 7.78
CA LEU A 71 -4.06 -9.55 8.60
C LEU A 71 -5.33 -10.31 8.97
N THR A 72 -6.00 -10.95 8.02
CA THR A 72 -7.21 -11.74 8.25
C THR A 72 -6.95 -12.87 9.25
N SER A 73 -5.87 -13.63 9.06
CA SER A 73 -5.51 -14.72 9.97
C SER A 73 -5.22 -14.21 11.38
N ASN A 74 -4.54 -13.09 11.54
CA ASN A 74 -4.31 -12.46 12.84
C ASN A 74 -5.63 -12.04 13.50
N ALA A 75 -6.52 -11.38 12.78
CA ALA A 75 -7.81 -10.95 13.30
C ALA A 75 -8.67 -12.15 13.78
N VAL A 76 -8.71 -13.23 12.98
CA VAL A 76 -9.44 -14.46 13.34
C VAL A 76 -8.82 -15.15 14.56
N LEU A 77 -7.49 -15.29 14.60
CA LEU A 77 -6.79 -15.98 15.69
C LEU A 77 -6.88 -15.19 17.01
N ASN A 78 -6.85 -13.88 16.95
CA ASN A 78 -7.01 -12.98 18.11
C ASN A 78 -8.48 -12.71 18.48
N ARG A 79 -9.43 -13.39 17.86
CA ARG A 79 -10.90 -13.24 18.10
C ARG A 79 -11.43 -11.82 17.83
N GLN A 80 -10.79 -11.10 16.95
CA GLN A 80 -11.20 -9.77 16.48
C GLN A 80 -12.16 -9.85 15.29
N ALA A 81 -12.17 -11.00 14.59
CA ALA A 81 -13.09 -11.31 13.50
C ALA A 81 -13.59 -12.75 13.60
N GLU A 82 -14.83 -12.97 13.17
CA GLU A 82 -15.36 -14.33 13.02
C GLU A 82 -14.90 -14.91 11.69
N PRO A 83 -14.43 -16.18 11.70
CA PRO A 83 -13.98 -16.84 10.48
C PRO A 83 -15.15 -17.12 9.54
N SER A 84 -14.96 -16.86 8.26
CA SER A 84 -15.88 -17.18 7.17
C SER A 84 -15.26 -18.29 6.31
N ARG A 85 -16.07 -19.30 5.93
CA ARG A 85 -15.63 -20.36 5.02
C ARG A 85 -15.23 -19.83 3.65
N GLU A 86 -15.98 -18.87 3.13
CA GLU A 86 -15.67 -18.25 1.84
C GLU A 86 -14.31 -17.55 1.88
N GLN A 87 -14.05 -16.77 2.94
CA GLN A 87 -12.76 -16.11 3.10
C GLN A 87 -11.62 -17.12 3.31
N LEU A 88 -11.84 -18.17 4.09
CA LEU A 88 -10.86 -19.25 4.27
C LEU A 88 -10.44 -19.86 2.93
N LEU A 89 -11.40 -20.15 2.05
CA LEU A 89 -11.11 -20.71 0.73
C LEU A 89 -10.33 -19.74 -0.17
N ARG A 90 -10.64 -18.43 -0.11
CA ARG A 90 -9.85 -17.39 -0.82
C ARG A 90 -8.41 -17.32 -0.29
N ASP A 91 -8.24 -17.40 1.02
CA ASP A 91 -6.94 -17.37 1.66
C ASP A 91 -6.13 -18.65 1.38
N ALA A 92 -6.78 -19.82 1.39
CA ALA A 92 -6.17 -21.09 0.98
C ALA A 92 -5.74 -21.07 -0.51
N LYS A 93 -6.54 -20.44 -1.38
CA LYS A 93 -6.17 -20.20 -2.79
C LYS A 93 -4.88 -19.36 -2.87
N THR A 94 -4.79 -18.27 -2.12
CA THR A 94 -3.60 -17.42 -2.08
C THR A 94 -2.36 -18.21 -1.69
N LEU A 95 -2.45 -19.03 -0.63
CA LEU A 95 -1.35 -19.85 -0.18
C LEU A 95 -0.98 -20.98 -1.16
N SER A 96 -1.96 -21.62 -1.81
CA SER A 96 -1.67 -22.67 -2.78
C SER A 96 -0.89 -22.15 -3.99
N PHE A 97 -1.17 -20.93 -4.43
CA PHE A 97 -0.38 -20.27 -5.48
C PHE A 97 0.99 -19.81 -4.99
N PHE A 98 1.10 -19.40 -3.73
CA PHE A 98 2.39 -19.10 -3.14
C PHE A 98 3.28 -20.34 -3.04
N VAL A 99 2.74 -21.49 -2.62
CA VAL A 99 3.45 -22.78 -2.67
C VAL A 99 3.88 -23.13 -4.09
N LYS A 100 2.97 -23.01 -5.08
CA LYS A 100 3.31 -23.21 -6.49
C LYS A 100 4.45 -22.29 -6.94
N ARG A 101 4.44 -21.02 -6.54
CA ARG A 101 5.47 -20.04 -6.91
C ARG A 101 6.83 -20.40 -6.32
N LEU A 102 6.84 -20.90 -5.07
CA LEU A 102 8.06 -21.32 -4.37
C LEU A 102 8.67 -22.60 -4.93
N THR A 103 7.82 -23.56 -5.28
CA THR A 103 8.25 -24.93 -5.57
C THR A 103 8.27 -25.27 -7.06
N GLY A 104 7.56 -24.50 -7.88
CA GLY A 104 7.32 -24.79 -9.31
C GLY A 104 6.30 -25.90 -9.55
N GLU A 105 5.80 -26.58 -8.51
CA GLU A 105 4.85 -27.68 -8.64
C GLU A 105 3.41 -27.19 -8.85
N ALA A 106 2.65 -27.89 -9.67
CA ALA A 106 1.26 -27.55 -9.92
C ALA A 106 0.36 -27.84 -8.71
N VAL A 107 -0.65 -27.01 -8.48
CA VAL A 107 -1.67 -27.25 -7.46
C VAL A 107 -2.41 -28.55 -7.77
N PRO A 108 -2.52 -29.52 -6.83
CA PRO A 108 -3.22 -30.78 -7.09
C PRO A 108 -4.67 -30.56 -7.49
N ALA A 109 -5.17 -31.39 -8.42
CA ALA A 109 -6.51 -31.26 -8.97
C ALA A 109 -7.63 -31.33 -7.90
N GLU A 110 -7.43 -32.11 -6.85
CA GLU A 110 -8.38 -32.25 -5.73
C GLU A 110 -8.51 -30.93 -4.96
N LEU A 111 -7.38 -30.33 -4.59
CA LEU A 111 -7.35 -29.02 -3.92
C LEU A 111 -7.91 -27.94 -4.85
N TYR A 112 -7.49 -27.93 -6.11
CA TYR A 112 -7.93 -26.93 -7.08
C TYR A 112 -9.46 -26.88 -7.24
N ARG A 113 -10.15 -28.03 -7.17
CA ARG A 113 -11.63 -28.10 -7.27
C ARG A 113 -12.34 -27.47 -6.06
N LEU A 114 -11.72 -27.44 -4.89
CA LEU A 114 -12.30 -26.86 -3.66
C LEU A 114 -12.08 -25.34 -3.58
N LEU A 115 -11.07 -24.83 -4.28
CA LEU A 115 -10.75 -23.41 -4.26
C LEU A 115 -11.81 -22.62 -5.03
N PRO A 116 -12.11 -21.37 -4.61
CA PRO A 116 -13.07 -20.53 -5.32
C PRO A 116 -12.58 -20.27 -6.74
N HIS A 117 -13.34 -20.72 -7.70
CA HIS A 117 -13.20 -20.33 -9.08
C HIS A 117 -14.22 -19.22 -9.31
N ALA A 118 -13.81 -18.16 -10.01
CA ALA A 118 -14.79 -17.31 -10.63
C ALA A 118 -15.61 -18.20 -11.57
N ASP A 119 -16.92 -18.04 -11.61
CA ASP A 119 -17.82 -18.76 -12.53
C ASP A 119 -17.53 -18.47 -14.02
N ALA A 120 -16.51 -17.69 -14.31
CA ALA A 120 -15.97 -17.49 -15.64
C ALA A 120 -15.24 -18.77 -16.09
N THR A 121 -15.64 -19.33 -17.18
CA THR A 121 -14.90 -20.35 -17.95
C THR A 121 -13.42 -20.01 -17.92
N TYR A 122 -12.58 -20.92 -17.37
CA TYR A 122 -11.12 -20.77 -17.32
C TYR A 122 -10.60 -20.49 -18.73
N ILE A 123 -10.39 -19.24 -19.03
CA ILE A 123 -9.70 -18.83 -20.25
C ILE A 123 -8.23 -18.84 -19.88
N ALA A 124 -7.47 -19.76 -20.48
CA ALA A 124 -6.01 -19.80 -20.33
C ALA A 124 -5.45 -18.38 -20.51
N ALA A 125 -4.46 -18.01 -19.70
CA ALA A 125 -3.84 -16.69 -19.82
C ALA A 125 -3.47 -16.46 -21.28
N PRO A 126 -3.99 -15.41 -21.94
CA PRO A 126 -3.84 -15.23 -23.37
C PRO A 126 -2.36 -15.03 -23.69
N VAL A 127 -1.90 -15.68 -24.77
CA VAL A 127 -0.57 -15.38 -25.32
C VAL A 127 -0.63 -13.95 -25.83
N ALA A 128 0.10 -13.05 -25.18
CA ALA A 128 0.14 -11.66 -25.57
C ALA A 128 0.90 -11.51 -26.89
N LYS A 129 0.24 -10.97 -27.91
CA LYS A 129 0.88 -10.52 -29.15
C LYS A 129 1.59 -9.19 -28.96
N GLU A 130 1.00 -8.32 -28.14
CA GLU A 130 1.47 -6.98 -27.87
C GLU A 130 1.22 -6.64 -26.40
N ARG A 131 2.01 -5.74 -25.84
CA ARG A 131 1.80 -5.18 -24.51
C ARG A 131 1.83 -3.66 -24.56
N VAL A 132 0.83 -3.04 -23.92
CA VAL A 132 0.72 -1.59 -23.79
C VAL A 132 0.77 -1.23 -22.31
N ARG A 133 1.66 -0.31 -21.96
CA ARG A 133 1.87 0.07 -20.56
C ARG A 133 0.64 0.72 -19.91
N ARG A 134 -0.07 1.58 -20.66
CA ARG A 134 -1.27 2.27 -20.20
C ARG A 134 -2.20 2.54 -21.39
N MET A 135 -3.49 2.33 -21.17
CA MET A 135 -4.54 2.71 -22.11
C MET A 135 -5.67 3.41 -21.34
N ARG A 136 -6.02 4.63 -21.76
CA ARG A 136 -7.18 5.34 -21.24
C ARG A 136 -8.41 4.97 -22.03
N VAL A 137 -9.46 4.55 -21.35
CA VAL A 137 -10.70 4.09 -21.97
C VAL A 137 -11.93 4.62 -21.26
N SER A 138 -13.04 4.71 -21.99
CA SER A 138 -14.37 5.03 -21.48
C SER A 138 -15.22 3.76 -21.51
N PHE A 139 -15.71 3.34 -20.32
CA PHE A 139 -16.57 2.16 -20.20
C PHE A 139 -17.93 2.39 -20.86
N GLN A 140 -18.42 1.40 -21.61
CA GLN A 140 -19.71 1.47 -22.28
C GLN A 140 -20.73 0.53 -21.64
N TYR A 141 -20.41 -0.75 -21.55
CA TYR A 141 -21.21 -1.81 -20.93
C TYR A 141 -20.33 -3.03 -20.62
N ALA A 142 -20.90 -4.01 -19.92
CA ALA A 142 -20.26 -5.29 -19.65
C ALA A 142 -21.21 -6.45 -19.95
N ASP A 143 -20.64 -7.59 -20.26
CA ASP A 143 -21.30 -8.89 -20.22
C ASP A 143 -20.62 -9.81 -19.18
N GLU A 144 -20.96 -11.08 -19.17
CA GLU A 144 -20.43 -12.07 -18.22
C GLU A 144 -18.91 -12.29 -18.36
N ASN A 145 -18.31 -11.96 -19.50
CA ASN A 145 -16.93 -12.27 -19.84
C ASN A 145 -16.05 -11.05 -20.10
N TYR A 146 -16.65 -9.93 -20.56
CA TYR A 146 -15.91 -8.78 -21.04
C TYR A 146 -16.50 -7.46 -20.57
N LEU A 147 -15.61 -6.49 -20.34
CA LEU A 147 -15.98 -5.08 -20.39
C LEU A 147 -15.83 -4.60 -21.82
N TYR A 148 -16.74 -3.75 -22.26
CA TYR A 148 -16.72 -3.12 -23.57
C TYR A 148 -16.40 -1.65 -23.38
N VAL A 149 -15.30 -1.20 -23.98
CA VAL A 149 -14.71 0.11 -23.74
C VAL A 149 -14.34 0.81 -25.05
N LEU A 150 -14.38 2.13 -25.04
CA LEU A 150 -13.85 2.96 -26.14
C LEU A 150 -12.54 3.62 -25.69
N PRO A 151 -11.46 3.55 -26.47
CA PRO A 151 -10.25 4.30 -26.18
C PRO A 151 -10.54 5.81 -26.25
N VAL A 152 -9.94 6.57 -25.34
CA VAL A 152 -10.15 8.03 -25.28
C VAL A 152 -9.25 8.77 -26.28
N ASP A 153 -8.05 8.26 -26.48
CA ASP A 153 -7.01 8.92 -27.28
C ASP A 153 -7.12 8.64 -28.80
N THR A 154 -7.98 7.71 -29.19
CA THR A 154 -8.18 7.33 -30.59
C THR A 154 -9.66 7.19 -30.91
N VAL A 155 -10.02 7.54 -32.15
CA VAL A 155 -11.39 7.32 -32.63
C VAL A 155 -11.54 5.84 -32.97
N ALA A 156 -12.39 5.15 -32.25
CA ALA A 156 -12.77 3.77 -32.55
C ALA A 156 -14.27 3.71 -32.80
N ASP A 157 -14.66 3.10 -33.92
CA ASP A 157 -16.07 2.92 -34.30
C ASP A 157 -16.75 1.82 -33.49
N GLU A 158 -15.99 0.84 -33.02
CA GLU A 158 -16.48 -0.28 -32.25
C GLU A 158 -15.78 -0.41 -30.88
N PRO A 159 -16.51 -0.79 -29.81
CA PRO A 159 -15.91 -1.01 -28.50
C PRO A 159 -14.89 -2.16 -28.50
N LEU A 160 -13.77 -1.94 -27.83
CA LEU A 160 -12.78 -2.95 -27.56
C LEU A 160 -13.26 -3.84 -26.40
N ARG A 161 -12.89 -5.13 -26.46
CA ARG A 161 -13.20 -6.10 -25.41
C ARG A 161 -12.07 -6.18 -24.40
N VAL A 162 -12.40 -6.08 -23.12
CA VAL A 162 -11.43 -6.19 -22.01
C VAL A 162 -11.82 -7.38 -21.14
N ARG A 163 -10.92 -8.33 -20.99
CA ARG A 163 -11.09 -9.40 -20.01
C ARG A 163 -10.87 -8.85 -18.60
N TYR A 164 -11.81 -9.11 -17.76
CA TYR A 164 -11.70 -8.87 -16.32
C TYR A 164 -11.96 -10.16 -15.56
N ASN A 165 -11.71 -10.18 -14.25
CA ASN A 165 -11.89 -11.36 -13.42
C ASN A 165 -11.06 -12.59 -13.92
N VAL A 166 -9.89 -12.32 -14.51
CA VAL A 166 -8.95 -13.37 -14.94
C VAL A 166 -8.14 -13.81 -13.72
N PRO A 167 -8.20 -15.08 -13.32
CA PRO A 167 -7.49 -15.57 -12.13
C PRO A 167 -6.01 -15.23 -12.15
N GLN A 168 -5.51 -14.67 -11.04
CA GLN A 168 -4.10 -14.27 -10.83
C GLN A 168 -3.61 -13.10 -11.70
N ILE A 169 -4.45 -12.51 -12.52
CA ILE A 169 -4.09 -11.35 -13.33
C ILE A 169 -4.85 -10.12 -12.85
N ASN A 170 -6.19 -10.18 -12.83
CA ASN A 170 -7.03 -9.06 -12.49
C ASN A 170 -8.37 -9.45 -11.82
N ASP A 171 -8.44 -10.66 -11.27
CA ASP A 171 -9.61 -11.17 -10.54
C ASP A 171 -9.92 -10.33 -9.26
N GLU A 172 -8.92 -9.66 -8.70
CA GLU A 172 -9.10 -8.74 -7.57
C GLU A 172 -9.92 -7.48 -7.92
N PHE A 173 -10.02 -7.14 -9.20
CA PHE A 173 -10.78 -5.97 -9.68
C PHE A 173 -12.23 -6.31 -10.07
N ALA A 174 -12.68 -7.54 -9.86
CA ALA A 174 -14.04 -7.94 -10.23
C ALA A 174 -15.13 -7.10 -9.57
N GLU A 175 -14.96 -6.77 -8.28
CA GLU A 175 -15.88 -5.88 -7.55
C GLU A 175 -15.87 -4.45 -8.14
N THR A 176 -14.70 -3.90 -8.43
CA THR A 176 -14.55 -2.59 -9.08
C THR A 176 -15.24 -2.56 -10.43
N CYS A 177 -15.08 -3.64 -11.22
CA CYS A 177 -15.74 -3.75 -12.53
C CYS A 177 -17.27 -3.77 -12.40
N GLY A 178 -17.80 -4.38 -11.34
CA GLY A 178 -19.24 -4.38 -11.04
C GLY A 178 -19.82 -3.01 -10.66
N LEU A 179 -18.96 -2.05 -10.28
CA LEU A 179 -19.36 -0.68 -9.93
C LEU A 179 -19.25 0.30 -11.10
N LEU A 180 -18.76 -0.11 -12.26
CA LEU A 180 -18.60 0.76 -13.42
C LEU A 180 -19.96 1.26 -13.93
N TRP A 181 -20.06 2.54 -14.20
CA TRP A 181 -21.21 3.17 -14.85
C TRP A 181 -20.86 3.59 -16.28
N ARG A 182 -21.85 3.71 -17.13
CA ARG A 182 -21.64 4.09 -18.53
C ARG A 182 -20.88 5.41 -18.64
N HIS A 183 -19.84 5.42 -19.46
CA HIS A 183 -18.88 6.51 -19.67
C HIS A 183 -17.91 6.77 -18.52
N ALA A 184 -17.87 5.90 -17.48
CA ALA A 184 -16.80 5.95 -16.48
C ALA A 184 -15.44 5.94 -17.17
N GLN A 185 -14.55 6.79 -16.71
CA GLN A 185 -13.16 6.84 -17.19
C GLN A 185 -12.32 5.81 -16.48
N VAL A 186 -11.57 5.04 -17.23
CA VAL A 186 -10.78 3.94 -16.69
C VAL A 186 -9.37 3.96 -17.27
N ASN A 187 -8.35 3.83 -16.42
CA ASN A 187 -7.01 3.47 -16.88
C ASN A 187 -6.85 1.96 -16.79
N LEU A 188 -6.48 1.36 -17.89
CA LEU A 188 -6.00 -0.02 -17.98
C LEU A 188 -4.48 0.01 -17.99
N LEU A 189 -3.82 -0.69 -17.06
CA LEU A 189 -2.36 -0.71 -16.94
C LEU A 189 -1.82 -2.10 -17.25
N ASP A 190 -0.63 -2.13 -17.85
CA ASP A 190 0.09 -3.33 -18.28
C ASP A 190 -0.80 -4.29 -19.07
N VAL A 191 -1.37 -3.76 -20.15
CA VAL A 191 -2.40 -4.40 -20.96
C VAL A 191 -1.77 -5.39 -21.93
N ALA A 192 -2.06 -6.66 -21.78
CA ALA A 192 -1.76 -7.69 -22.79
C ALA A 192 -2.87 -7.69 -23.86
N ILE A 193 -2.49 -7.67 -25.13
CA ILE A 193 -3.39 -7.74 -26.29
C ILE A 193 -3.15 -9.07 -26.98
N ASP A 194 -4.19 -9.89 -27.15
CA ASP A 194 -4.10 -11.15 -27.85
C ASP A 194 -4.27 -11.01 -29.37
N GLU A 195 -4.16 -12.13 -30.09
CA GLU A 195 -4.30 -12.16 -31.55
C GLU A 195 -5.69 -11.73 -32.06
N SER A 196 -6.72 -11.84 -31.21
CA SER A 196 -8.09 -11.44 -31.51
C SER A 196 -8.38 -9.96 -31.10
N GLY A 197 -7.35 -9.21 -30.64
CA GLY A 197 -7.47 -7.83 -30.21
C GLY A 197 -8.14 -7.65 -28.85
N VAL A 198 -8.30 -8.73 -28.07
CA VAL A 198 -8.87 -8.64 -26.72
C VAL A 198 -7.82 -8.18 -25.72
N LEU A 199 -8.16 -7.20 -24.92
CA LEU A 199 -7.31 -6.59 -23.90
C LEU A 199 -7.39 -7.38 -22.60
N THR A 200 -6.26 -7.58 -21.93
CA THR A 200 -6.19 -8.16 -20.60
C THR A 200 -5.25 -7.29 -19.75
N PRO A 201 -5.79 -6.33 -19.00
CA PRO A 201 -4.99 -5.46 -18.12
C PRO A 201 -4.58 -6.20 -16.85
N SER A 202 -3.44 -5.81 -16.26
CA SER A 202 -3.03 -6.24 -14.92
C SER A 202 -3.67 -5.38 -13.83
N PHE A 203 -4.01 -4.11 -14.13
CA PHE A 203 -4.67 -3.18 -13.21
C PHE A 203 -5.78 -2.41 -13.91
N ILE A 204 -6.84 -2.13 -13.15
CA ILE A 204 -8.02 -1.37 -13.60
C ILE A 204 -8.25 -0.25 -12.60
N ILE A 205 -8.03 0.99 -13.01
CA ILE A 205 -8.15 2.18 -12.16
C ILE A 205 -9.37 2.97 -12.60
N LEU A 206 -10.37 3.03 -11.73
CA LEU A 206 -11.62 3.77 -11.96
C LEU A 206 -11.42 5.26 -11.66
N GLU A 207 -11.91 6.11 -12.54
CA GLU A 207 -11.89 7.59 -12.43
C GLU A 207 -10.53 8.13 -11.96
N PRO A 208 -9.43 7.83 -12.70
CA PRO A 208 -8.09 8.24 -12.29
C PRO A 208 -7.86 9.75 -12.25
N ASP A 209 -8.79 10.57 -12.78
CA ASP A 209 -8.74 12.03 -12.68
C ASP A 209 -9.20 12.53 -11.30
N TYR A 210 -9.90 11.70 -10.53
CA TYR A 210 -10.15 11.96 -9.13
C TYR A 210 -8.90 11.57 -8.33
N LEU A 211 -8.05 12.57 -8.08
CA LEU A 211 -6.77 12.33 -7.41
C LEU A 211 -6.96 12.02 -5.93
N LEU A 212 -6.65 10.79 -5.55
CA LEU A 212 -6.62 10.36 -4.15
C LEU A 212 -5.33 10.86 -3.49
N ASP A 213 -5.48 11.47 -2.33
CA ASP A 213 -4.34 11.88 -1.51
C ASP A 213 -3.67 10.65 -0.86
N ILE A 214 -2.36 10.54 -1.04
CA ILE A 214 -1.57 9.39 -0.61
C ILE A 214 -1.64 9.17 0.92
N SER A 215 -1.60 10.24 1.72
CA SER A 215 -1.67 10.13 3.17
C SER A 215 -3.05 9.64 3.63
N SER A 216 -4.12 10.14 3.00
CA SER A 216 -5.50 9.68 3.28
C SER A 216 -5.70 8.23 2.84
N LEU A 217 -5.09 7.83 1.72
CA LEU A 217 -5.13 6.45 1.24
C LEU A 217 -4.38 5.52 2.20
N ALA A 218 -3.19 5.91 2.67
CA ALA A 218 -2.37 5.14 3.61
C ALA A 218 -3.13 4.84 4.92
N GLU A 219 -3.96 5.77 5.40
CA GLU A 219 -4.81 5.56 6.58
C GLU A 219 -5.80 4.39 6.41
N CYS A 220 -6.19 4.07 5.17
CA CYS A 220 -7.08 2.94 4.88
C CYS A 220 -6.38 1.58 5.01
N PHE A 221 -5.06 1.55 5.05
CA PHE A 221 -4.23 0.33 5.12
C PHE A 221 -3.56 0.12 6.48
N ARG A 222 -3.94 0.87 7.50
CA ARG A 222 -3.41 0.69 8.86
C ARG A 222 -3.65 -0.72 9.39
N GLU A 223 -2.73 -1.22 10.20
CA GLU A 223 -2.83 -2.56 10.82
C GLU A 223 -4.11 -2.70 11.67
N TYR A 224 -4.53 -1.62 12.34
CA TYR A 224 -5.76 -1.56 13.15
C TYR A 224 -6.68 -0.45 12.63
N GLY A 225 -7.96 -0.79 12.48
CA GLY A 225 -8.99 0.16 12.03
C GLY A 225 -8.89 0.51 10.55
N HIS A 226 -8.26 -0.34 9.74
CA HIS A 226 -8.23 -0.16 8.29
C HIS A 226 -9.63 -0.36 7.70
N HIS A 227 -10.10 0.59 6.93
CA HIS A 227 -11.36 0.49 6.18
C HIS A 227 -11.42 1.59 5.13
N PRO A 228 -11.91 1.34 3.90
CA PRO A 228 -12.05 2.37 2.87
C PRO A 228 -12.89 3.56 3.30
N ALA A 229 -13.86 3.37 4.19
CA ALA A 229 -14.66 4.47 4.75
C ALA A 229 -13.84 5.49 5.55
N ASN A 230 -12.62 5.15 6.02
CA ASN A 230 -11.73 6.11 6.69
C ASN A 230 -11.37 7.27 5.77
N TYR A 231 -11.23 7.03 4.47
CA TYR A 231 -11.02 8.08 3.48
C TYR A 231 -12.20 9.07 3.45
N LEU A 232 -13.42 8.55 3.45
CA LEU A 232 -14.64 9.38 3.47
C LEU A 232 -14.75 10.15 4.78
N LEU A 233 -14.52 9.51 5.92
CA LEU A 233 -14.54 10.15 7.24
C LEU A 233 -13.51 11.27 7.32
N ALA A 234 -12.29 11.08 6.84
CA ALA A 234 -11.25 12.10 6.82
C ALA A 234 -11.64 13.31 5.97
N ARG A 235 -12.40 13.11 4.87
CA ARG A 235 -12.90 14.20 4.02
C ARG A 235 -14.08 14.96 4.63
N LEU A 236 -14.85 14.34 5.50
CA LEU A 236 -16.01 14.96 6.17
C LEU A 236 -15.65 15.62 7.51
N GLN A 237 -14.53 15.23 8.11
CA GLN A 237 -14.06 15.84 9.34
C GLN A 237 -13.37 17.18 9.07
N THR A 238 -13.70 18.17 9.86
CA THR A 238 -12.92 19.40 9.89
C THR A 238 -11.58 19.12 10.57
N PRO A 239 -10.44 19.54 9.99
CA PRO A 239 -9.15 19.36 10.62
C PRO A 239 -9.12 20.12 11.96
N ASP A 240 -8.93 19.39 13.04
CA ASP A 240 -8.72 19.98 14.37
C ASP A 240 -7.28 20.50 14.49
N ASN A 241 -7.11 21.68 15.08
CA ASN A 241 -5.80 22.21 15.43
C ASN A 241 -5.25 21.48 16.67
N THR A 242 -4.80 20.25 16.46
CA THR A 242 -4.25 19.42 17.52
C THR A 242 -2.77 19.70 17.77
N ARG A 243 -2.32 19.49 19.00
CA ARG A 243 -0.90 19.60 19.37
C ARG A 243 0.03 18.79 18.45
N PRO A 244 -0.25 17.52 18.10
CA PRO A 244 0.60 16.76 17.17
C PRO A 244 0.70 17.37 15.79
N LEU A 245 -0.40 17.86 15.21
CA LEU A 245 -0.40 18.50 13.90
C LEU A 245 0.44 19.77 13.89
N LEU A 246 0.25 20.61 14.91
CA LEU A 246 1.00 21.86 15.06
C LEU A 246 2.50 21.59 15.26
N LEU A 247 2.84 20.56 16.05
CA LEU A 247 4.23 20.14 16.25
C LEU A 247 4.87 19.66 14.94
N GLY A 248 4.12 18.92 14.12
CA GLY A 248 4.56 18.49 12.78
C GLY A 248 4.85 19.68 11.87
N ASN A 249 3.93 20.63 11.78
CA ASN A 249 4.12 21.84 10.97
C ASN A 249 5.34 22.68 11.41
N ILE A 250 5.56 22.80 12.72
CA ILE A 250 6.75 23.51 13.25
C ILE A 250 8.03 22.73 12.97
N ALA A 251 7.98 21.40 13.03
CA ALA A 251 9.15 20.58 12.72
C ALA A 251 9.51 20.69 11.23
N ASN A 252 8.54 20.72 10.31
CA ASN A 252 8.79 20.99 8.89
C ASN A 252 9.42 22.35 8.68
N LEU A 253 8.93 23.40 9.36
CA LEU A 253 9.55 24.71 9.31
C LEU A 253 11.01 24.69 9.80
N PHE A 254 11.35 23.92 10.82
CA PHE A 254 12.74 23.77 11.27
C PHE A 254 13.61 23.09 10.20
N LEU A 255 13.10 22.08 9.51
CA LEU A 255 13.82 21.44 8.39
C LEU A 255 14.09 22.47 7.28
N ASP A 256 13.08 23.24 6.90
CA ASP A 256 13.20 24.28 5.88
C ASP A 256 14.26 25.31 6.26
N GLU A 257 14.28 25.77 7.52
CA GLU A 257 15.30 26.70 8.01
C GLU A 257 16.70 26.09 7.94
N TRP A 258 16.86 24.80 8.25
CA TRP A 258 18.14 24.10 8.13
C TRP A 258 18.63 24.01 6.67
N ILE A 259 17.72 23.84 5.73
CA ILE A 259 18.04 23.77 4.30
C ILE A 259 18.41 25.16 3.77
N HIS A 260 17.68 26.20 4.15
CA HIS A 260 17.91 27.55 3.64
C HIS A 260 19.05 28.31 4.33
N ALA A 261 19.42 27.95 5.54
CA ALA A 261 20.46 28.67 6.28
C ALA A 261 21.86 28.46 5.66
N GLU A 262 22.64 29.53 5.54
CA GLU A 262 24.06 29.44 5.16
C GLU A 262 24.90 28.79 6.27
N GLY A 263 24.43 28.83 7.51
CA GLY A 263 25.07 28.26 8.70
C GLY A 263 24.08 27.46 9.54
N GLU A 264 24.40 27.32 10.83
CA GLU A 264 23.52 26.68 11.80
C GLU A 264 22.41 27.64 12.23
N PRO A 265 21.11 27.32 12.01
CA PRO A 265 20.00 28.20 12.39
C PRO A 265 19.85 28.30 13.91
N ASP A 266 19.45 29.50 14.38
CA ASP A 266 19.16 29.73 15.80
C ASP A 266 17.73 29.27 16.14
N TYR A 267 17.62 28.47 17.20
CA TYR A 267 16.32 27.94 17.64
C TYR A 267 15.31 29.05 17.95
N LEU A 268 15.72 30.13 18.64
CA LEU A 268 14.79 31.20 19.00
C LEU A 268 14.32 31.97 17.79
N ALA A 269 15.18 32.15 16.78
CA ALA A 269 14.79 32.77 15.52
C ALA A 269 13.78 31.92 14.78
N CYS A 270 14.00 30.60 14.72
CA CYS A 270 13.07 29.63 14.11
C CYS A 270 11.70 29.62 14.84
N MET A 271 11.70 29.63 16.18
CA MET A 271 10.46 29.73 16.96
C MET A 271 9.71 31.03 16.74
N LYS A 272 10.40 32.17 16.63
CA LYS A 272 9.77 33.45 16.28
C LYS A 272 9.13 33.39 14.90
N LYS A 273 9.75 32.71 13.95
CA LYS A 273 9.18 32.48 12.61
C LYS A 273 7.94 31.57 12.69
N ALA A 274 7.98 30.50 13.48
CA ALA A 274 6.85 29.62 13.73
C ALA A 274 5.64 30.38 14.30
N PHE A 275 5.84 31.24 15.28
CA PHE A 275 4.78 32.11 15.85
C PHE A 275 4.16 33.05 14.80
N ARG A 276 4.94 33.49 13.82
CA ARG A 276 4.44 34.34 12.73
C ARG A 276 3.72 33.54 11.65
N SER A 277 4.14 32.31 11.41
CA SER A 277 3.56 31.43 10.37
C SER A 277 2.26 30.78 10.82
N TYR A 278 2.14 30.45 12.11
CA TYR A 278 1.01 29.68 12.67
C TYR A 278 0.29 30.38 13.82
N PRO A 279 -0.03 31.70 13.74
CA PRO A 279 -0.60 32.44 14.89
C PRO A 279 -2.01 31.95 15.24
N ILE A 280 -2.82 31.59 14.24
CA ILE A 280 -4.21 31.14 14.44
C ILE A 280 -4.22 29.73 15.00
N GLU A 281 -3.40 28.84 14.45
CA GLU A 281 -3.28 27.45 14.86
C GLU A 281 -2.78 27.35 16.31
N LEU A 282 -1.78 28.16 16.69
CA LEU A 282 -1.30 28.25 18.06
C LEU A 282 -2.38 28.74 19.03
N ALA A 283 -3.12 29.78 18.65
CA ALA A 283 -4.19 30.32 19.48
C ALA A 283 -5.41 29.40 19.60
N ALA A 284 -5.70 28.65 18.53
CA ALA A 284 -6.84 27.73 18.48
C ALA A 284 -6.56 26.38 19.14
N CYS A 285 -5.29 25.99 19.33
CA CYS A 285 -4.92 24.73 19.95
C CYS A 285 -5.35 24.68 21.44
N ALA A 286 -6.34 23.84 21.72
CA ALA A 286 -6.92 23.75 23.07
C ALA A 286 -5.90 23.26 24.12
N ASP A 287 -4.97 22.40 23.76
CA ASP A 287 -3.93 21.88 24.66
C ASP A 287 -2.96 22.98 25.14
N LEU A 288 -2.72 24.02 24.33
CA LEU A 288 -1.82 25.12 24.70
C LEU A 288 -2.44 26.13 25.70
N ARG A 289 -3.71 25.94 26.07
CA ARG A 289 -4.35 26.72 27.15
C ARG A 289 -3.99 26.22 28.54
N ASP A 290 -3.48 25.01 28.65
CA ASP A 290 -2.97 24.40 29.85
C ASP A 290 -1.46 24.66 29.95
N HIS A 291 -1.02 25.32 31.04
CA HIS A 291 0.39 25.71 31.23
C HIS A 291 1.36 24.53 31.29
N GLU A 292 0.95 23.36 31.76
CA GLU A 292 1.80 22.16 31.77
C GLU A 292 2.00 21.63 30.39
N LYS A 293 0.91 21.45 29.64
CA LYS A 293 0.93 21.01 28.24
C LYS A 293 1.63 22.02 27.33
N GLU A 294 1.50 23.29 27.56
CA GLU A 294 2.23 24.35 26.86
C GLU A 294 3.76 24.20 27.06
N ARG A 295 4.22 23.97 28.26
CA ARG A 295 5.65 23.73 28.54
C ARG A 295 6.16 22.48 27.85
N GLU A 296 5.38 21.41 27.92
CA GLU A 296 5.71 20.15 27.18
C GLU A 296 5.81 20.37 25.68
N PHE A 297 4.87 21.16 25.11
CA PHE A 297 4.88 21.47 23.68
C PHE A 297 6.17 22.19 23.28
N PHE A 298 6.60 23.22 24.04
CA PHE A 298 7.85 23.90 23.72
C PHE A 298 9.09 23.02 23.95
N ALA A 299 9.05 22.13 24.93
CA ALA A 299 10.10 21.13 25.11
C ALA A 299 10.17 20.16 23.91
N ASP A 300 9.01 19.74 23.41
CA ASP A 300 8.90 18.92 22.21
C ASP A 300 9.43 19.65 20.98
N CYS A 301 9.07 20.91 20.78
CA CYS A 301 9.63 21.74 19.69
C CYS A 301 11.16 21.81 19.75
N LYS A 302 11.71 22.02 20.96
CA LYS A 302 13.18 22.06 21.14
C LYS A 302 13.82 20.71 20.82
N ARG A 303 13.20 19.61 21.25
CA ARG A 303 13.67 18.26 20.95
C ARG A 303 13.67 17.98 19.45
N HIS A 304 12.60 18.36 18.72
CA HIS A 304 12.55 18.21 17.25
C HIS A 304 13.63 19.03 16.55
N PHE A 305 13.83 20.29 16.99
CA PHE A 305 14.91 21.11 16.45
C PHE A 305 16.28 20.46 16.63
N ASP A 306 16.56 19.95 17.85
CA ASP A 306 17.84 19.28 18.15
C ASP A 306 18.01 17.96 17.40
N ASN A 307 16.92 17.19 17.21
CA ASN A 307 16.94 15.96 16.41
C ASN A 307 17.23 16.27 14.94
N ILE A 308 16.56 17.26 14.34
CA ILE A 308 16.80 17.70 12.96
C ILE A 308 18.26 18.17 12.82
N ARG A 309 18.75 18.98 13.76
CA ARG A 309 20.13 19.39 13.79
C ARG A 309 21.08 18.20 13.76
N GLN A 310 20.91 17.24 14.67
CA GLN A 310 21.74 16.05 14.75
C GLN A 310 21.66 15.22 13.47
N THR A 311 20.47 15.05 12.91
CA THR A 311 20.25 14.27 11.70
C THR A 311 20.95 14.89 10.50
N VAL A 312 20.73 16.18 10.27
CA VAL A 312 21.32 16.91 9.12
C VAL A 312 22.83 17.04 9.22
N THR A 313 23.36 17.34 10.43
CA THR A 313 24.79 17.61 10.59
C THR A 313 25.64 16.35 10.79
N LYS A 314 25.08 15.29 11.35
CA LYS A 314 25.83 14.11 11.76
C LYS A 314 25.29 12.82 11.13
N THR A 315 24.05 12.46 11.38
CA THR A 315 23.50 11.13 11.04
C THR A 315 23.51 10.86 9.54
N PHE A 316 23.13 11.81 8.70
CA PHE A 316 23.13 11.65 7.25
C PHE A 316 24.55 11.43 6.75
N ARG A 317 25.52 12.23 7.22
CA ARG A 317 26.92 12.07 6.82
C ARG A 317 27.50 10.72 7.23
N GLU A 318 27.20 10.26 8.46
CA GLU A 318 27.63 8.95 8.95
C GLU A 318 26.97 7.80 8.17
N SER A 319 25.78 8.01 7.62
CA SER A 319 25.05 7.04 6.80
C SER A 319 25.40 7.12 5.32
N GLY A 320 26.34 7.98 4.93
CA GLY A 320 26.77 8.14 3.54
C GLY A 320 25.83 8.99 2.67
N TYR A 321 24.88 9.70 3.27
CA TYR A 321 24.03 10.65 2.57
C TYR A 321 24.61 12.06 2.67
N GLU A 322 24.85 12.66 1.53
CA GLU A 322 25.33 14.04 1.44
C GLU A 322 24.17 14.93 0.99
N LEU A 323 23.78 15.83 1.88
CA LEU A 323 22.65 16.72 1.64
C LEU A 323 23.18 17.99 0.94
N ASP A 324 22.93 18.07 -0.36
CA ASP A 324 23.26 19.28 -1.12
C ASP A 324 22.11 20.30 -0.99
N LYS A 325 22.35 21.33 -0.19
CA LYS A 325 21.40 22.41 0.03
C LYS A 325 21.07 23.20 -1.24
N THR A 326 21.99 23.24 -2.22
CA THR A 326 21.78 23.99 -3.47
C THR A 326 20.84 23.27 -4.42
N ASP A 327 20.75 21.95 -4.27
CA ASP A 327 19.90 21.08 -5.08
C ASP A 327 18.66 20.53 -4.32
N ALA A 328 18.34 21.18 -3.20
CA ALA A 328 17.19 20.85 -2.37
C ALA A 328 15.88 21.30 -3.03
N VAL A 329 14.90 20.42 -3.03
CA VAL A 329 13.51 20.74 -3.38
C VAL A 329 12.64 20.47 -2.16
N LEU A 330 12.09 21.54 -1.58
CA LEU A 330 11.23 21.48 -0.40
C LEU A 330 9.78 21.32 -0.82
N GLU A 331 9.08 20.48 -0.08
CA GLU A 331 7.65 20.18 -0.27
C GLU A 331 7.25 19.88 -1.74
N PRO A 332 8.03 19.06 -2.49
CA PRO A 332 7.67 18.73 -3.86
C PRO A 332 6.34 17.97 -3.89
N SER A 333 5.44 18.43 -4.77
CA SER A 333 4.15 17.78 -4.99
C SER A 333 4.20 16.94 -6.25
N TYR A 334 3.65 15.74 -6.18
CA TYR A 334 3.61 14.77 -7.27
C TYR A 334 2.19 14.34 -7.58
N ILE A 335 1.98 14.05 -8.86
CA ILE A 335 0.75 13.45 -9.38
C ILE A 335 1.15 12.20 -10.17
N CYS A 336 0.53 11.08 -9.86
CA CYS A 336 0.59 9.86 -10.64
C CYS A 336 -0.72 9.69 -11.41
N GLU A 337 -0.77 10.18 -12.65
CA GLU A 337 -1.97 10.07 -13.50
C GLU A 337 -2.39 8.63 -13.78
N ALA A 338 -1.41 7.70 -13.80
CA ALA A 338 -1.70 6.30 -14.06
C ALA A 338 -2.59 5.69 -12.97
N LEU A 339 -2.33 6.03 -11.71
CA LEU A 339 -3.02 5.49 -10.54
C LEU A 339 -4.08 6.44 -9.96
N GLY A 340 -4.17 7.67 -10.45
CA GLY A 340 -5.05 8.67 -9.87
C GLY A 340 -4.64 9.07 -8.45
N LEU A 341 -3.34 9.18 -8.20
CA LEU A 341 -2.78 9.50 -6.89
C LEU A 341 -2.08 10.85 -6.91
N GLN A 342 -2.11 11.54 -5.79
CA GLN A 342 -1.31 12.73 -5.52
C GLN A 342 -0.70 12.67 -4.13
N GLY A 343 0.45 13.31 -3.97
CA GLY A 343 1.13 13.39 -2.69
C GLY A 343 2.20 14.46 -2.66
N ARG A 344 2.68 14.77 -1.46
CA ARG A 344 3.75 15.72 -1.21
C ARG A 344 4.77 15.10 -0.27
N LEU A 345 6.04 15.26 -0.60
CA LEU A 345 7.16 14.89 0.26
C LEU A 345 7.62 16.14 1.05
N ASP A 346 8.26 15.96 2.19
CA ASP A 346 8.84 17.10 2.94
C ASP A 346 10.10 17.64 2.25
N TYR A 347 10.93 16.75 1.72
CA TYR A 347 12.18 17.11 1.04
C TYR A 347 12.56 16.09 -0.03
N MET A 348 13.16 16.56 -1.11
CA MET A 348 13.78 15.70 -2.12
C MET A 348 15.03 16.37 -2.69
N GLN A 349 16.06 15.57 -3.00
CA GLN A 349 17.19 16.02 -3.82
C GLN A 349 16.73 16.13 -5.28
N ARG A 350 17.11 17.20 -6.00
CA ARG A 350 16.64 17.45 -7.37
C ARG A 350 17.01 16.33 -8.35
N ASP A 351 18.14 15.67 -8.15
CA ASP A 351 18.57 14.50 -8.93
C ASP A 351 17.81 13.22 -8.58
N MET A 352 16.83 13.29 -7.67
CA MET A 352 16.03 12.17 -7.16
C MET A 352 16.86 11.05 -6.50
N SER A 353 18.09 11.34 -6.06
CA SER A 353 18.95 10.35 -5.41
C SER A 353 18.39 9.90 -4.05
N PHE A 354 17.74 10.81 -3.33
CA PHE A 354 17.03 10.50 -2.10
C PHE A 354 15.96 11.55 -1.75
N PHE A 355 15.06 11.18 -0.86
CA PHE A 355 14.05 12.05 -0.28
C PHE A 355 13.98 11.85 1.23
N ILE A 356 13.38 12.81 1.92
CA ILE A 356 13.12 12.77 3.36
C ILE A 356 11.62 12.96 3.57
N GLU A 357 11.04 12.07 4.33
CA GLU A 357 9.70 12.19 4.88
C GLU A 357 9.81 12.25 6.39
N MET A 358 9.42 13.36 6.97
CA MET A 358 9.60 13.63 8.39
C MET A 358 8.36 13.27 9.19
N LYS A 359 8.53 12.52 10.26
CA LYS A 359 7.46 12.17 11.18
C LYS A 359 7.76 12.73 12.58
N SER A 360 6.85 13.56 13.07
CA SER A 360 6.96 14.20 14.41
C SER A 360 6.45 13.32 15.56
N GLY A 361 5.93 12.14 15.27
CA GLY A 361 5.44 11.19 16.26
C GLY A 361 6.53 10.54 17.10
N LYS A 362 6.14 9.82 18.15
CA LYS A 362 7.07 9.00 18.92
C LYS A 362 7.52 7.82 18.07
N ALA A 363 8.84 7.64 17.93
CA ALA A 363 9.41 6.41 17.42
C ALA A 363 9.24 5.33 18.50
N ASP A 364 8.67 4.19 18.14
CA ASP A 364 8.67 3.03 18.98
C ASP A 364 10.10 2.44 19.01
N GLU A 365 10.58 1.90 20.14
CA GLU A 365 11.90 1.27 20.23
C GLU A 365 12.08 0.12 19.20
N TYR A 366 10.98 -0.51 18.78
CA TYR A 366 10.96 -1.49 17.70
C TYR A 366 11.10 -0.87 16.30
N THR A 367 10.76 0.39 16.10
CA THR A 367 10.84 1.10 14.80
C THR A 367 12.28 1.47 14.44
N ILE A 368 13.16 1.65 15.42
CA ILE A 368 14.61 1.90 15.21
C ILE A 368 15.29 0.74 14.48
N ARG A 369 14.68 -0.44 14.43
CA ARG A 369 15.16 -1.60 13.67
C ARG A 369 14.50 -1.77 12.29
N GLY A 370 13.94 -0.72 11.72
CA GLY A 370 13.48 -0.71 10.33
C GLY A 370 12.07 -1.22 10.10
N LYS A 371 11.19 -1.24 11.09
CA LYS A 371 9.75 -1.22 10.83
C LYS A 371 9.36 0.21 10.44
N VAL A 372 9.53 0.54 9.19
CA VAL A 372 8.78 1.63 8.60
C VAL A 372 7.33 1.17 8.60
N GLU A 373 6.45 1.80 9.39
CA GLU A 373 5.03 1.66 9.13
C GLU A 373 4.80 2.09 7.69
N PRO A 374 4.05 1.33 6.88
CA PRO A 374 3.69 1.77 5.55
C PRO A 374 2.71 2.95 5.67
N LYS A 375 3.27 4.10 5.87
CA LYS A 375 2.62 5.38 5.63
C LYS A 375 3.30 5.93 4.41
N GLU A 376 2.58 6.05 3.31
CA GLU A 376 3.04 6.68 2.06
C GLU A 376 3.97 5.84 1.19
#